data_c44c6c0f2c6b065160fe19de90e5f8d9
#
_entry.id   c44c6c0f2c6b065160fe19de90e5f8d9
#
_cell.length_a   1.000
_cell.length_b   1.000
_cell.length_c   1.000
_cell.angle_alpha   90.00
_cell.angle_beta   90.00
_cell.angle_gamma   90.00
#
_symmetry.space_group_name_H-M   'P 1'
#
loop_
_entity.id
_entity.type
_entity.pdbx_description
1 polymer ?
#
loop_
_entity_poly.entity_id
_entity_poly.type
_entity_poly.pdbx_seq_one_letter_code
_entity_poly.pdbx_strand_id
1 'polypeptide(L)'
;MLPLFKSHFSTGRSILTLNPPDKCVEGGPDSVFKLAKENDLKEVILVEDSFSGFLQAKKNAEELSIKLIFGLRLLMAEDISEKLTRDNNNKHRIILFAKNDDGIKALYKMYNRAFAKGFGHLDYKFLKKAWN
;
A
#
# COMPACT_ATOMS: atom_id res chain seq x y z
N MET A 1 11.44 16.63 -1.34
CA MET A 1 10.27 15.85 -0.81
C MET A 1 9.75 14.96 -1.91
N LEU A 2 9.63 13.67 -1.65
CA LEU A 2 9.03 12.73 -2.60
C LEU A 2 7.51 12.66 -2.33
N PRO A 3 6.68 12.78 -3.38
CA PRO A 3 5.24 12.67 -3.20
C PRO A 3 4.82 11.24 -2.84
N LEU A 4 3.82 11.13 -1.97
CA LEU A 4 3.15 9.87 -1.70
C LEU A 4 1.96 9.72 -2.66
N PHE A 5 1.87 8.58 -3.31
CA PHE A 5 0.78 8.28 -4.23
C PHE A 5 -0.16 7.23 -3.66
N LYS A 6 -1.40 7.30 -4.09
CA LYS A 6 -2.44 6.32 -3.81
C LYS A 6 -3.23 6.09 -5.08
N SER A 7 -3.40 4.83 -5.47
CA SER A 7 -4.07 4.52 -6.72
C SER A 7 -5.58 4.33 -6.56
N HIS A 8 -6.26 4.17 -7.68
CA HIS A 8 -7.69 3.86 -7.73
C HIS A 8 -8.06 2.55 -7.03
N PHE A 9 -7.10 1.64 -6.85
CA PHE A 9 -7.33 0.40 -6.12
C PHE A 9 -7.69 0.62 -4.65
N SER A 10 -7.20 1.71 -4.05
CA SER A 10 -7.47 2.00 -2.64
C SER A 10 -8.55 3.05 -2.42
N THR A 11 -8.70 3.99 -3.35
CA THR A 11 -9.60 5.13 -3.15
C THR A 11 -10.93 4.99 -3.88
N GLY A 12 -10.99 4.10 -4.88
CA GLY A 12 -12.18 3.91 -5.70
C GLY A 12 -12.61 5.13 -6.54
N ARG A 13 -12.13 6.31 -6.17
CA ARG A 13 -12.46 7.57 -6.85
C ARG A 13 -11.22 8.31 -7.36
N SER A 14 -10.05 7.73 -7.18
CA SER A 14 -8.82 8.33 -7.68
C SER A 14 -8.81 8.28 -9.20
N ILE A 15 -8.37 9.38 -9.80
CA ILE A 15 -8.06 9.42 -11.23
C ILE A 15 -6.70 8.81 -11.55
N LEU A 16 -5.92 8.44 -10.53
CA LEU A 16 -4.60 7.84 -10.70
C LEU A 16 -4.70 6.34 -10.87
N THR A 17 -4.16 5.84 -11.95
CA THR A 17 -4.02 4.41 -12.23
C THR A 17 -2.58 3.96 -12.03
N LEU A 18 -2.33 2.68 -12.17
CA LEU A 18 -1.00 2.08 -12.18
C LEU A 18 -0.60 1.60 -13.58
N ASN A 19 -1.27 2.12 -14.60
CA ASN A 19 -1.00 1.79 -16.00
C ASN A 19 0.38 2.30 -16.45
N PRO A 20 1.01 1.64 -17.43
CA PRO A 20 2.20 2.21 -18.07
C PRO A 20 1.87 3.57 -18.73
N PRO A 21 2.86 4.48 -18.84
CA PRO A 21 2.62 5.80 -19.43
C PRO A 21 2.05 5.77 -20.85
N ASP A 22 2.43 4.80 -21.67
CA ASP A 22 1.97 4.65 -23.06
C ASP A 22 0.52 4.22 -23.20
N LYS A 23 -0.11 3.74 -22.12
CA LYS A 23 -1.54 3.38 -22.09
C LYS A 23 -2.44 4.50 -21.59
N CYS A 24 -1.87 5.63 -21.19
CA CYS A 24 -2.66 6.79 -20.81
C CYS A 24 -3.13 7.51 -22.08
N VAL A 25 -4.43 7.85 -22.11
CA VAL A 25 -5.05 8.58 -23.21
C VAL A 25 -5.35 10.00 -22.81
N GLU A 26 -5.33 10.92 -23.78
CA GLU A 26 -5.68 12.32 -23.53
C GLU A 26 -7.13 12.42 -23.04
N GLY A 27 -7.33 13.20 -21.96
CA GLY A 27 -8.64 13.34 -21.31
C GLY A 27 -9.05 12.19 -20.44
N GLY A 28 -8.26 11.10 -20.39
CA GLY A 28 -8.49 9.94 -19.52
C GLY A 28 -7.79 10.07 -18.17
N PRO A 29 -7.88 9.01 -17.33
CA PRO A 29 -7.21 8.99 -16.05
C PRO A 29 -5.69 9.06 -16.21
N ASP A 30 -5.04 9.78 -15.30
CA ASP A 30 -3.59 9.79 -15.21
C ASP A 30 -3.06 8.50 -14.56
N SER A 31 -1.74 8.32 -14.68
CA SER A 31 -1.02 7.21 -14.06
C SER A 31 0.06 7.75 -13.13
N VAL A 32 0.26 7.07 -12.01
CA VAL A 32 1.39 7.35 -11.10
C VAL A 32 2.71 7.29 -11.87
N PHE A 33 2.88 6.30 -12.76
CA PHE A 33 4.11 6.12 -13.53
C PHE A 33 4.28 7.15 -14.63
N LYS A 34 3.18 7.61 -15.24
CA LYS A 34 3.23 8.73 -16.18
C LYS A 34 3.72 10.00 -15.49
N LEU A 35 3.14 10.32 -14.33
CA LEU A 35 3.56 11.48 -13.54
C LEU A 35 5.01 11.37 -13.09
N ALA A 36 5.44 10.19 -12.68
CA ALA A 36 6.82 9.94 -12.28
C ALA A 36 7.80 10.19 -13.44
N LYS A 37 7.47 9.70 -14.62
CA LYS A 37 8.29 9.88 -15.81
C LYS A 37 8.37 11.35 -16.25
N GLU A 38 7.22 12.04 -16.27
CA GLU A 38 7.16 13.45 -16.66
C GLU A 38 7.92 14.36 -15.69
N ASN A 39 8.01 13.98 -14.43
CA ASN A 39 8.71 14.74 -13.39
C ASN A 39 10.10 14.19 -13.06
N ASP A 40 10.61 13.27 -13.87
CA ASP A 40 11.93 12.63 -13.70
C ASP A 40 12.16 12.04 -12.30
N LEU A 41 11.13 11.43 -11.74
CA LEU A 41 11.23 10.75 -10.46
C LEU A 41 11.92 9.41 -10.62
N LYS A 42 12.94 9.15 -9.80
CA LYS A 42 13.65 7.88 -9.76
C LYS A 42 13.03 6.89 -8.78
N GLU A 43 12.22 7.38 -7.88
CA GLU A 43 11.52 6.60 -6.87
C GLU A 43 10.05 7.01 -6.82
N VAL A 44 9.18 6.02 -6.60
CA VAL A 44 7.75 6.22 -6.38
C VAL A 44 7.38 5.58 -5.04
N ILE A 45 6.74 6.35 -4.18
CA ILE A 45 6.22 5.86 -2.91
C ILE A 45 4.71 5.66 -3.08
N LEU A 46 4.28 4.40 -3.09
CA LEU A 46 2.88 4.01 -3.27
C LEU A 46 2.33 3.48 -1.94
N VAL A 47 1.32 4.15 -1.41
CA VAL A 47 0.64 3.74 -0.17
C VAL A 47 -0.75 3.24 -0.52
N GLU A 48 -1.02 1.97 -0.25
CA GLU A 48 -2.27 1.32 -0.59
C GLU A 48 -2.93 0.69 0.63
N ASP A 49 -4.23 0.44 0.54
CA ASP A 49 -4.99 -0.24 1.59
C ASP A 49 -5.06 -1.75 1.38
N SER A 50 -4.56 -2.24 0.24
CA SER A 50 -4.54 -3.65 -0.12
C SER A 50 -3.38 -3.94 -1.09
N PHE A 51 -3.22 -5.21 -1.43
CA PHE A 51 -2.24 -5.65 -2.44
C PHE A 51 -2.80 -5.75 -3.86
N SER A 52 -4.02 -5.29 -4.10
CA SER A 52 -4.70 -5.46 -5.39
C SER A 52 -3.91 -4.93 -6.59
N GLY A 53 -3.24 -3.79 -6.43
CA GLY A 53 -2.43 -3.20 -7.51
C GLY A 53 -0.92 -3.44 -7.39
N PHE A 54 -0.48 -4.20 -6.39
CA PHE A 54 0.96 -4.33 -6.10
C PHE A 54 1.76 -4.94 -7.25
N LEU A 55 1.29 -6.05 -7.82
CA LEU A 55 2.00 -6.73 -8.91
C LEU A 55 2.08 -5.87 -10.16
N GLN A 56 1.01 -5.17 -10.50
CA GLN A 56 1.00 -4.23 -11.62
C GLN A 56 1.98 -3.08 -11.38
N ALA A 57 2.00 -2.51 -10.19
CA ALA A 57 2.92 -1.45 -9.83
C ALA A 57 4.38 -1.92 -9.88
N LYS A 58 4.66 -3.09 -9.33
CA LYS A 58 6.00 -3.68 -9.34
C LYS A 58 6.52 -3.91 -10.76
N LYS A 59 5.70 -4.52 -11.61
CA LYS A 59 6.03 -4.78 -13.00
C LYS A 59 6.35 -3.49 -13.76
N ASN A 60 5.45 -2.51 -13.66
CA ASN A 60 5.61 -1.26 -14.39
C ASN A 60 6.80 -0.43 -13.87
N ALA A 61 7.05 -0.45 -12.57
CA ALA A 61 8.22 0.20 -11.98
C ALA A 61 9.53 -0.43 -12.50
N GLU A 62 9.60 -1.75 -12.55
CA GLU A 62 10.77 -2.47 -13.07
C GLU A 62 11.02 -2.16 -14.54
N GLU A 63 9.99 -2.16 -15.37
CA GLU A 63 10.08 -1.84 -16.80
C GLU A 63 10.56 -0.40 -17.05
N LEU A 64 10.22 0.52 -16.18
CA LEU A 64 10.60 1.94 -16.28
C LEU A 64 11.87 2.30 -15.51
N SER A 65 12.50 1.32 -14.87
CA SER A 65 13.67 1.54 -14.00
C SER A 65 13.40 2.54 -12.87
N ILE A 66 12.19 2.51 -12.34
CA ILE A 66 11.77 3.33 -11.19
C ILE A 66 11.78 2.44 -9.95
N LYS A 67 12.38 2.92 -8.87
CA LYS A 67 12.33 2.22 -7.58
C LYS A 67 10.94 2.40 -6.96
N LEU A 68 10.27 1.29 -6.71
CA LEU A 68 8.98 1.28 -6.02
C LEU A 68 9.20 1.07 -4.52
N ILE A 69 8.71 2.01 -3.74
CA ILE A 69 8.59 1.87 -2.28
C ILE A 69 7.11 1.66 -1.98
N PHE A 70 6.78 0.46 -1.50
CA PHE A 70 5.39 0.09 -1.24
C PHE A 70 5.09 0.17 0.26
N GLY A 71 4.01 0.86 0.59
CA GLY A 71 3.48 0.95 1.94
C GLY A 71 2.05 0.44 2.01
N LEU A 72 1.74 -0.24 3.09
CA LEU A 72 0.41 -0.77 3.38
C LEU A 72 -0.18 -0.01 4.56
N ARG A 73 -1.36 0.55 4.37
CA ARG A 73 -2.10 1.26 5.43
C ARG A 73 -3.09 0.30 6.08
N LEU A 74 -2.94 0.11 7.37
CA LEU A 74 -3.79 -0.79 8.16
C LEU A 74 -4.38 -0.07 9.37
N LEU A 75 -5.55 -0.53 9.81
CA LEU A 75 -6.12 -0.15 11.09
C LEU A 75 -5.42 -0.94 12.21
N MET A 76 -5.24 -0.30 13.35
CA MET A 76 -4.62 -0.90 14.53
C MET A 76 -5.65 -1.12 15.63
N ALA A 77 -5.52 -2.23 16.33
CA ALA A 77 -6.20 -2.52 17.58
C ALA A 77 -5.16 -2.94 18.63
N GLU A 78 -5.52 -2.88 19.90
CA GLU A 78 -4.60 -3.32 20.95
C GLU A 78 -4.41 -4.84 20.91
N ASP A 79 -5.52 -5.58 20.85
CA ASP A 79 -5.52 -7.04 20.78
C ASP A 79 -6.75 -7.51 19.98
N ILE A 80 -6.51 -8.18 18.85
CA ILE A 80 -7.58 -8.72 18.01
C ILE A 80 -8.20 -10.00 18.57
N SER A 81 -7.61 -10.63 19.59
CA SER A 81 -8.20 -11.78 20.28
C SER A 81 -9.37 -11.35 21.16
N GLU A 82 -9.43 -10.10 21.56
CA GLU A 82 -10.56 -9.53 22.28
C GLU A 82 -11.66 -9.05 21.32
N LYS A 83 -12.91 -9.06 21.82
CA LYS A 83 -14.01 -8.53 21.04
C LYS A 83 -13.77 -7.06 20.76
N LEU A 84 -13.83 -6.68 19.46
CA LEU A 84 -13.68 -5.28 19.04
C LEU A 84 -14.89 -4.48 19.53
N THR A 85 -14.72 -3.78 20.66
CA THR A 85 -15.67 -2.82 21.20
C THR A 85 -15.24 -1.41 20.82
N ARG A 86 -16.07 -0.40 21.17
CA ARG A 86 -15.68 1.00 20.99
C ARG A 86 -14.36 1.34 21.68
N ASP A 87 -14.10 0.73 22.84
CA ASP A 87 -12.91 0.97 23.64
C ASP A 87 -11.68 0.27 23.07
N ASN A 88 -11.85 -0.92 22.47
CA ASN A 88 -10.78 -1.69 21.85
C ASN A 88 -10.53 -1.32 20.38
N ASN A 89 -11.52 -0.70 19.73
CA ASN A 89 -11.41 -0.28 18.35
C ASN A 89 -10.75 1.10 18.28
N ASN A 90 -9.47 1.14 18.59
CA ASN A 90 -8.66 2.32 18.35
C ASN A 90 -8.68 2.63 16.86
N LYS A 91 -9.22 3.77 16.48
CA LYS A 91 -9.26 4.25 15.10
C LYS A 91 -7.91 4.73 14.60
N HIS A 92 -6.84 4.18 15.14
CA HIS A 92 -5.50 4.50 14.69
C HIS A 92 -5.17 3.74 13.42
N ARG A 93 -4.52 4.42 12.52
CA ARG A 93 -4.00 3.84 11.29
C ARG A 93 -2.50 3.91 11.29
N ILE A 94 -1.90 2.90 10.72
CA ILE A 94 -0.44 2.81 10.57
C ILE A 94 -0.12 2.56 9.11
N ILE A 95 0.97 3.13 8.64
CA ILE A 95 1.52 2.83 7.33
C ILE A 95 2.84 2.11 7.54
N LEU A 96 2.94 0.92 7.00
CA LEU A 96 4.14 0.10 7.08
C LEU A 96 4.78 0.02 5.70
N PHE A 97 6.03 0.44 5.61
CA PHE A 97 6.79 0.39 4.36
C PHE A 97 7.70 -0.82 4.32
N ALA A 98 7.72 -1.49 3.17
CA ALA A 98 8.64 -2.59 2.92
C ALA A 98 9.98 -2.04 2.39
N LYS A 99 11.08 -2.50 2.98
CA LYS A 99 12.44 -2.14 2.52
C LYS A 99 12.91 -3.02 1.37
N ASN A 100 12.42 -4.26 1.31
CA ASN A 100 12.87 -5.29 0.39
C ASN A 100 11.80 -6.38 0.24
N ASP A 101 12.10 -7.43 -0.48
CA ASP A 101 11.16 -8.52 -0.72
C ASP A 101 10.74 -9.25 0.56
N ASP A 102 11.64 -9.36 1.54
CA ASP A 102 11.28 -9.94 2.85
C ASP A 102 10.29 -9.06 3.60
N GLY A 103 10.44 -7.74 3.47
CA GLY A 103 9.46 -6.78 3.99
C GLY A 103 8.10 -6.94 3.32
N ILE A 104 8.03 -7.17 2.02
CA ILE A 104 6.78 -7.46 1.31
C ILE A 104 6.13 -8.73 1.85
N LYS A 105 6.89 -9.79 2.08
CA LYS A 105 6.38 -11.03 2.67
C LYS A 105 5.82 -10.80 4.08
N ALA A 106 6.50 -9.99 4.88
CA ALA A 106 6.01 -9.61 6.21
C ALA A 106 4.70 -8.83 6.13
N LEU A 107 4.58 -7.88 5.19
CA LEU A 107 3.33 -7.15 4.96
C LEU A 107 2.19 -8.08 4.53
N TYR A 108 2.45 -9.08 3.70
CA TYR A 108 1.46 -10.10 3.34
C TYR A 108 0.93 -10.84 4.55
N LYS A 109 1.82 -11.26 5.45
CA LYS A 109 1.42 -11.96 6.68
C LYS A 109 0.56 -11.07 7.57
N MET A 110 0.95 -9.81 7.71
CA MET A 110 0.20 -8.84 8.51
C MET A 110 -1.18 -8.57 7.91
N TYR A 111 -1.25 -8.37 6.60
CA TYR A 111 -2.50 -8.15 5.88
C TYR A 111 -3.45 -9.35 6.02
N ASN A 112 -2.94 -10.56 5.77
CA ASN A 112 -3.74 -11.77 5.88
C ASN A 112 -4.28 -11.97 7.29
N ARG A 113 -3.46 -11.74 8.31
CA ARG A 113 -3.92 -11.83 9.68
C ARG A 113 -4.98 -10.79 10.01
N ALA A 114 -4.77 -9.55 9.59
CA ALA A 114 -5.71 -8.47 9.86
C ALA A 114 -7.09 -8.76 9.27
N PHE A 115 -7.15 -9.22 8.02
CA PHE A 115 -8.42 -9.48 7.35
C PHE A 115 -9.02 -10.84 7.63
N ALA A 116 -8.20 -11.84 7.96
CA ALA A 116 -8.70 -13.17 8.30
C ALA A 116 -9.24 -13.26 9.72
N LYS A 117 -8.63 -12.55 10.68
CA LYS A 117 -8.94 -12.70 12.11
C LYS A 117 -9.24 -11.39 12.83
N GLY A 118 -8.85 -10.25 12.27
CA GLY A 118 -8.90 -8.95 12.93
C GLY A 118 -9.94 -7.98 12.39
N PHE A 119 -10.82 -8.41 11.49
CA PHE A 119 -11.81 -7.53 10.84
C PHE A 119 -11.17 -6.27 10.22
N GLY A 120 -10.03 -6.45 9.56
CA GLY A 120 -9.25 -5.36 8.96
C GLY A 120 -8.29 -4.67 9.92
N HIS A 121 -8.18 -5.14 11.17
CA HIS A 121 -7.28 -4.57 12.18
C HIS A 121 -6.08 -5.46 12.42
N LEU A 122 -4.91 -4.83 12.51
CA LEU A 122 -3.69 -5.47 12.98
C LEU A 122 -3.50 -5.13 14.46
N ASP A 123 -3.05 -6.07 15.27
CA ASP A 123 -2.71 -5.80 16.66
C ASP A 123 -1.20 -5.59 16.86
N TYR A 124 -0.85 -4.89 17.92
CA TYR A 124 0.55 -4.59 18.25
C TYR A 124 1.36 -5.86 18.55
N LYS A 125 0.74 -6.86 19.12
CA LYS A 125 1.39 -8.13 19.46
C LYS A 125 1.88 -8.84 18.20
N PHE A 126 1.02 -8.94 17.18
CA PHE A 126 1.40 -9.55 15.91
C PHE A 126 2.38 -8.68 15.12
N LEU A 127 2.17 -7.36 15.12
CA LEU A 127 3.10 -6.43 14.49
C LEU A 127 4.52 -6.61 15.03
N LYS A 128 4.66 -6.63 16.35
CA LYS A 128 5.96 -6.84 17.01
C LYS A 128 6.59 -8.17 16.63
N LYS A 129 5.79 -9.24 16.54
CA LYS A 129 6.26 -10.56 16.15
C LYS A 129 6.70 -10.65 14.69
N ALA A 130 5.98 -9.99 13.80
CA ALA A 130 6.24 -10.01 12.35
C ALA A 130 7.28 -8.97 11.91
N TRP A 131 7.63 -8.03 12.78
CA TRP A 131 8.60 -6.98 12.48
C TRP A 131 10.02 -7.55 12.37
N ASN A 132 10.72 -7.17 11.32
CA ASN A 132 12.10 -7.56 11.10
C ASN A 132 13.01 -6.37 10.72
#